data_01e3bbc71ddb2bda05bb1697af7c5eb6
#
_entry.id   01e3bbc71ddb2bda05bb1697af7c5eb6
#
_cell.length_a   1.000
_cell.length_b   1.000
_cell.length_c   1.000
_cell.angle_alpha   90.00
_cell.angle_beta   90.00
_cell.angle_gamma   90.00
#
_symmetry.space_group_name_H-M   'P 1'
#
loop_
_entity.id
_entity.type
_entity.pdbx_description
1 polymer ?
#
loop_
_entity_poly.entity_id
_entity_poly.type
_entity_poly.pdbx_seq_one_letter_code
_entity_poly.pdbx_strand_id
1 'polypeptide(L)'
;MLSRRMAVALNILIILSLVMAPVFSQTRRSVRSTTVQAEDLRVWLNYLASDELEGRSTFSEGLGLAAAYIAQELKALGVKPGGDNGSYFQRVKVLGIKSTNKSTVTVAVNGTSRTFKDGEGITFPKNVGGKRSFTVDQVEFLGYGLDAPIINHNDYAGRNVKGKAVIYLGAMGPKGLPQQSRRQLGGRARYATDQQQALASIGPVIAAGQGGGGQRQGAGGAGIPSDFTTVQRLDNPIPPMANASDDFFEFLFSNAEMKYAELKDKAAKQESLPIFTLKGVTLTFNLDADYQIVRTQYTRNVIGVLEGSDPKLKDTFVTFGAHYDHVGYAEGEVIQGQNGPMRQGSVGRVKPGAVDDRIWNGADDDGSGSVTLLGVAKAYAAGPKPKRSLMFLWYAGEERGLLGSRFYADYSTVPLDRIVANLNMDMVGRNRDDKADEDNSVYPVGSDRISTELHNITIDANAALPKPLKLDFEMNDPTDLEQIYYRSDHYSYAAKGIPIVFFTTGLHGDYHVNTDSPEKINYEKMARIGQLVYETGRRVANLDHAPKRDNKGPRMGKGSTGKLAE
;
A
#
# COMPACT_ATOMS: atom_id res chain seq x y z
N MET A 1 75.52 -1.32 -27.98
CA MET A 1 74.34 -0.38 -27.91
C MET A 1 73.08 -0.90 -28.65
N LEU A 2 73.16 -1.87 -29.52
CA LEU A 2 72.01 -2.42 -30.25
C LEU A 2 71.11 -3.33 -29.40
N SER A 3 71.64 -4.06 -28.40
CA SER A 3 70.87 -5.01 -27.60
C SER A 3 69.85 -4.37 -26.63
N ARG A 4 70.12 -3.17 -26.13
CA ARG A 4 69.17 -2.46 -25.24
C ARG A 4 67.94 -1.86 -25.95
N ARG A 5 68.11 -1.47 -27.23
CA ARG A 5 66.98 -0.93 -28.01
C ARG A 5 66.01 -2.01 -28.46
N MET A 6 66.48 -3.23 -28.72
CA MET A 6 65.59 -4.35 -29.08
C MET A 6 64.81 -4.86 -27.83
N ALA A 7 65.41 -4.87 -26.66
CA ALA A 7 64.69 -5.24 -25.42
C ALA A 7 63.57 -4.27 -25.05
N VAL A 8 63.78 -2.96 -25.26
CA VAL A 8 62.74 -1.94 -25.02
C VAL A 8 61.61 -2.03 -26.04
N ALA A 9 61.92 -2.27 -27.32
CA ALA A 9 60.91 -2.47 -28.35
C ALA A 9 60.07 -3.73 -28.15
N LEU A 10 60.67 -4.84 -27.66
CA LEU A 10 59.97 -6.08 -27.35
C LEU A 10 59.04 -5.95 -26.13
N ASN A 11 59.50 -5.21 -25.07
CA ASN A 11 58.65 -4.94 -23.90
C ASN A 11 57.49 -4.01 -24.20
N ILE A 12 57.66 -3.02 -25.09
CA ILE A 12 56.57 -2.14 -25.53
C ILE A 12 55.53 -2.93 -26.38
N LEU A 13 56.00 -3.88 -27.21
CA LEU A 13 55.08 -4.73 -28.00
C LEU A 13 54.26 -5.69 -27.11
N ILE A 14 54.86 -6.24 -26.04
CA ILE A 14 54.16 -7.10 -25.08
C ILE A 14 53.16 -6.31 -24.23
N ILE A 15 53.49 -5.09 -23.85
CA ILE A 15 52.57 -4.22 -23.11
C ILE A 15 51.41 -3.75 -24.00
N LEU A 16 51.63 -3.46 -25.28
CA LEU A 16 50.55 -3.13 -26.21
C LEU A 16 49.66 -4.34 -26.54
N SER A 17 50.17 -5.57 -26.55
CA SER A 17 49.34 -6.77 -26.76
C SER A 17 48.51 -7.16 -25.54
N LEU A 18 48.90 -6.77 -24.32
CA LEU A 18 48.11 -6.97 -23.12
C LEU A 18 46.99 -5.94 -22.93
N VAL A 19 47.09 -4.76 -23.58
CA VAL A 19 46.05 -3.71 -23.52
C VAL A 19 44.96 -3.92 -24.59
N MET A 20 45.19 -4.79 -25.61
CA MET A 20 44.25 -5.13 -26.67
C MET A 20 43.61 -6.49 -26.47
N ALA A 21 43.40 -6.95 -25.22
CA ALA A 21 42.44 -8.01 -24.99
C ALA A 21 41.08 -7.44 -25.41
N PRO A 22 40.39 -8.02 -26.43
CA PRO A 22 39.04 -7.57 -26.74
C PRO A 22 38.23 -7.83 -25.46
N VAL A 23 37.74 -6.76 -24.86
CA VAL A 23 36.59 -6.86 -23.97
C VAL A 23 35.48 -7.42 -24.85
N PHE A 24 35.38 -8.74 -24.90
CA PHE A 24 34.16 -9.39 -25.34
C PHE A 24 33.10 -8.96 -24.33
N SER A 25 32.52 -7.79 -24.55
CA SER A 25 31.19 -7.51 -24.12
C SER A 25 30.36 -8.68 -24.69
N GLN A 26 30.15 -9.71 -23.87
CA GLN A 26 29.09 -10.64 -24.11
C GLN A 26 27.82 -9.79 -24.04
N THR A 27 27.42 -9.21 -25.18
CA THR A 27 26.05 -8.88 -25.43
C THR A 27 25.31 -10.22 -25.27
N ARG A 28 24.85 -10.51 -24.03
CA ARG A 28 23.83 -11.52 -23.81
C ARG A 28 22.72 -11.14 -24.78
N ARG A 29 22.64 -11.81 -25.93
CA ARG A 29 21.42 -11.86 -26.71
C ARG A 29 20.38 -12.40 -25.76
N SER A 30 19.62 -11.51 -25.14
CA SER A 30 18.47 -11.91 -24.35
C SER A 30 17.58 -12.70 -25.29
N VAL A 31 17.45 -13.98 -25.03
CA VAL A 31 16.43 -14.80 -25.69
C VAL A 31 15.13 -14.03 -25.43
N ARG A 32 14.45 -13.59 -26.48
CA ARG A 32 13.15 -12.92 -26.35
C ARG A 32 12.16 -13.95 -25.82
N SER A 33 12.03 -14.02 -24.52
CA SER A 33 11.10 -14.93 -23.84
C SER A 33 9.89 -14.11 -23.36
N THR A 34 8.70 -14.61 -23.65
CA THR A 34 7.44 -14.06 -23.11
C THR A 34 7.09 -14.65 -21.74
N THR A 35 8.03 -15.38 -21.15
CA THR A 35 7.87 -15.96 -19.81
C THR A 35 8.82 -15.30 -18.83
N VAL A 36 8.36 -15.13 -17.59
CA VAL A 36 9.18 -14.66 -16.47
C VAL A 36 10.17 -15.77 -16.10
N GLN A 37 11.46 -15.43 -16.01
CA GLN A 37 12.55 -16.40 -15.81
C GLN A 37 13.13 -16.25 -14.40
N ALA A 38 13.21 -17.35 -13.65
CA ALA A 38 13.77 -17.38 -12.29
C ALA A 38 15.22 -16.85 -12.23
N GLU A 39 16.03 -17.15 -13.24
CA GLU A 39 17.43 -16.70 -13.28
C GLU A 39 17.56 -15.20 -13.45
N ASP A 40 16.70 -14.55 -14.26
CA ASP A 40 16.70 -13.08 -14.35
C ASP A 40 16.35 -12.45 -13.01
N LEU A 41 15.33 -12.99 -12.32
CA LEU A 41 14.90 -12.52 -11.01
C LEU A 41 16.03 -12.62 -9.98
N ARG A 42 16.75 -13.75 -9.98
CA ARG A 42 17.91 -13.98 -9.11
C ARG A 42 19.00 -12.94 -9.34
N VAL A 43 19.35 -12.68 -10.60
CA VAL A 43 20.39 -11.71 -10.94
C VAL A 43 20.04 -10.31 -10.47
N TRP A 44 18.81 -9.87 -10.70
CA TRP A 44 18.35 -8.53 -10.28
C TRP A 44 18.22 -8.41 -8.75
N LEU A 45 17.70 -9.46 -8.10
CA LEU A 45 17.50 -9.43 -6.65
C LEU A 45 18.83 -9.40 -5.89
N ASN A 46 19.83 -10.14 -6.34
CA ASN A 46 21.16 -10.13 -5.73
C ASN A 46 21.76 -8.71 -5.68
N TYR A 47 21.43 -7.84 -6.64
CA TYR A 47 21.84 -6.45 -6.57
C TYR A 47 20.86 -5.61 -5.72
N LEU A 48 19.54 -5.72 -5.94
CA LEU A 48 18.57 -4.88 -5.22
C LEU A 48 18.54 -5.17 -3.71
N ALA A 49 18.87 -6.36 -3.28
CA ALA A 49 18.97 -6.75 -1.87
C ALA A 49 20.42 -6.90 -1.39
N SER A 50 21.38 -6.25 -2.06
CA SER A 50 22.78 -6.27 -1.63
C SER A 50 23.06 -5.20 -0.57
N ASP A 51 24.17 -5.38 0.16
CA ASP A 51 24.63 -4.46 1.19
C ASP A 51 25.02 -3.08 0.63
N GLU A 52 25.43 -3.01 -0.65
CA GLU A 52 25.77 -1.77 -1.33
C GLU A 52 24.60 -0.79 -1.39
N LEU A 53 23.37 -1.29 -1.29
CA LEU A 53 22.16 -0.46 -1.28
C LEU A 53 21.66 -0.12 0.13
N GLU A 54 22.38 -0.54 1.17
CA GLU A 54 22.12 -0.17 2.58
C GLU A 54 20.64 -0.34 2.97
N GLY A 55 20.00 -1.42 2.48
CA GLY A 55 18.59 -1.71 2.77
C GLY A 55 17.59 -0.68 2.23
N ARG A 56 17.96 0.13 1.26
CA ARG A 56 17.09 1.00 0.43
C ARG A 56 16.11 1.88 1.24
N SER A 57 16.53 2.43 2.39
CA SER A 57 15.63 3.28 3.18
C SER A 57 15.11 4.46 2.37
N THR A 58 13.85 4.82 2.58
CA THR A 58 13.28 6.02 1.96
C THR A 58 14.15 7.25 2.24
N PHE A 59 14.53 8.01 1.21
CA PHE A 59 15.44 9.15 1.19
C PHE A 59 16.95 8.81 1.27
N SER A 60 17.35 7.54 1.32
CA SER A 60 18.77 7.16 1.32
C SER A 60 19.38 7.21 -0.08
N GLU A 61 20.71 7.19 -0.14
CA GLU A 61 21.48 7.05 -1.38
C GLU A 61 21.22 5.68 -2.01
N GLY A 62 21.17 4.60 -1.20
CA GLY A 62 20.90 3.25 -1.65
C GLY A 62 19.56 3.13 -2.40
N LEU A 63 18.50 3.83 -1.93
CA LEU A 63 17.25 3.93 -2.68
C LEU A 63 17.43 4.66 -4.01
N GLY A 64 18.26 5.68 -4.05
CA GLY A 64 18.60 6.41 -5.28
C GLY A 64 19.31 5.53 -6.31
N LEU A 65 20.23 4.68 -5.86
CA LEU A 65 20.95 3.69 -6.69
C LEU A 65 20.00 2.62 -7.21
N ALA A 66 19.10 2.09 -6.36
CA ALA A 66 18.06 1.15 -6.77
C ALA A 66 17.15 1.73 -7.85
N ALA A 67 16.71 3.00 -7.71
CA ALA A 67 15.91 3.69 -8.71
C ALA A 67 16.64 3.81 -10.06
N ALA A 68 17.92 4.17 -10.04
CA ALA A 68 18.74 4.30 -11.23
C ALA A 68 18.93 2.94 -11.93
N TYR A 69 19.16 1.88 -11.14
CA TYR A 69 19.29 0.52 -11.66
C TYR A 69 18.00 0.05 -12.36
N ILE A 70 16.84 0.17 -11.70
CA ILE A 70 15.54 -0.18 -12.29
C ILE A 70 15.29 0.59 -13.59
N ALA A 71 15.57 1.91 -13.61
CA ALA A 71 15.41 2.73 -14.81
C ALA A 71 16.35 2.29 -15.95
N GLN A 72 17.58 1.86 -15.63
CA GLN A 72 18.52 1.31 -16.60
C GLN A 72 18.04 0.00 -17.18
N GLU A 73 17.51 -0.91 -16.37
CA GLU A 73 16.94 -2.18 -16.82
C GLU A 73 15.74 -1.93 -17.75
N LEU A 74 14.81 -1.04 -17.37
CA LEU A 74 13.69 -0.65 -18.23
C LEU A 74 14.14 -0.10 -19.58
N LYS A 75 15.18 0.73 -19.59
CA LYS A 75 15.76 1.26 -20.81
C LYS A 75 16.37 0.15 -21.68
N ALA A 76 17.08 -0.79 -21.08
CA ALA A 76 17.66 -1.94 -21.77
C ALA A 76 16.59 -2.85 -22.39
N LEU A 77 15.43 -2.98 -21.76
CA LEU A 77 14.26 -3.70 -22.26
C LEU A 77 13.49 -2.95 -23.35
N GLY A 78 13.81 -1.68 -23.61
CA GLY A 78 13.09 -0.83 -24.57
C GLY A 78 11.74 -0.32 -24.07
N VAL A 79 11.49 -0.40 -22.76
CA VAL A 79 10.32 0.21 -22.10
C VAL A 79 10.51 1.71 -22.08
N LYS A 80 9.50 2.49 -22.48
CA LYS A 80 9.59 3.96 -22.55
C LYS A 80 9.48 4.59 -21.15
N PRO A 81 10.10 5.76 -20.89
CA PRO A 81 9.91 6.51 -19.66
C PRO A 81 8.45 6.98 -19.52
N GLY A 82 7.91 6.88 -18.29
CA GLY A 82 6.54 7.29 -17.93
C GLY A 82 6.46 8.31 -16.81
N GLY A 83 7.60 8.82 -16.33
CA GLY A 83 7.68 9.79 -15.25
C GLY A 83 7.69 11.25 -15.73
N ASP A 84 8.12 12.15 -14.83
CA ASP A 84 8.11 13.60 -15.08
C ASP A 84 9.07 13.99 -16.21
N ASN A 85 8.64 14.92 -17.06
CA ASN A 85 9.45 15.52 -18.12
C ASN A 85 10.14 14.51 -19.07
N GLY A 86 9.48 13.37 -19.34
CA GLY A 86 10.01 12.34 -20.22
C GLY A 86 11.14 11.51 -19.60
N SER A 87 11.31 11.53 -18.29
CA SER A 87 12.21 10.65 -17.53
C SER A 87 11.49 9.41 -17.03
N TYR A 88 12.24 8.45 -16.45
CA TYR A 88 11.66 7.32 -15.72
C TYR A 88 11.19 7.70 -14.31
N PHE A 89 11.47 8.92 -13.84
CA PHE A 89 11.27 9.31 -12.45
C PHE A 89 10.08 10.26 -12.30
N GLN A 90 9.20 9.96 -11.36
CA GLN A 90 8.24 10.92 -10.82
C GLN A 90 8.77 11.40 -9.47
N ARG A 91 8.97 12.71 -9.32
CA ARG A 91 9.46 13.30 -8.08
C ARG A 91 8.35 13.38 -7.04
N VAL A 92 8.49 12.62 -5.97
CA VAL A 92 7.56 12.57 -4.84
C VAL A 92 7.97 13.59 -3.79
N LYS A 93 7.14 14.61 -3.58
CA LYS A 93 7.34 15.63 -2.55
C LYS A 93 6.70 15.20 -1.24
N VAL A 94 7.51 15.12 -0.19
CA VAL A 94 7.10 14.72 1.16
C VAL A 94 7.25 15.90 2.12
N LEU A 95 6.17 16.24 2.81
CA LEU A 95 6.08 17.38 3.72
C LEU A 95 6.00 16.91 5.16
N GLY A 96 6.83 17.47 6.05
CA GLY A 96 6.65 17.45 7.49
C GLY A 96 5.93 18.73 7.92
N ILE A 97 4.83 18.59 8.65
CA ILE A 97 3.87 19.68 8.92
C ILE A 97 3.65 19.81 10.42
N LYS A 98 3.66 21.05 10.93
CA LYS A 98 3.01 21.42 12.18
C LYS A 98 1.63 21.95 11.88
N SER A 99 0.62 21.46 12.62
CA SER A 99 -0.77 21.85 12.44
C SER A 99 -1.29 22.58 13.67
N THR A 100 -2.03 23.67 13.44
CA THR A 100 -2.87 24.32 14.45
C THR A 100 -4.31 24.20 13.99
N ASN A 101 -5.07 23.33 14.66
CA ASN A 101 -6.45 23.04 14.30
C ASN A 101 -7.41 24.00 15.02
N LYS A 102 -8.29 24.65 14.27
CA LYS A 102 -9.33 25.58 14.75
C LYS A 102 -10.72 25.10 14.33
N SER A 103 -10.80 23.84 13.87
CA SER A 103 -12.05 23.28 13.36
C SER A 103 -13.11 23.19 14.43
N THR A 104 -14.36 23.32 13.97
CA THR A 104 -15.54 23.21 14.82
C THR A 104 -16.59 22.32 14.17
N VAL A 105 -17.47 21.77 14.99
CA VAL A 105 -18.72 21.18 14.53
C VAL A 105 -19.88 21.79 15.35
N THR A 106 -20.86 22.34 14.65
CA THR A 106 -22.11 22.78 15.26
C THR A 106 -23.12 21.65 15.11
N VAL A 107 -23.58 21.15 16.23
CA VAL A 107 -24.63 20.12 16.32
C VAL A 107 -25.95 20.85 16.56
N ALA A 108 -26.93 20.65 15.69
CA ALA A 108 -28.31 21.10 15.91
C ALA A 108 -29.19 19.86 16.15
N VAL A 109 -29.98 19.89 17.23
CA VAL A 109 -30.94 18.86 17.60
C VAL A 109 -32.30 19.54 17.77
N ASN A 110 -33.26 19.29 16.86
CA ASN A 110 -34.58 19.88 16.84
C ASN A 110 -34.58 21.42 17.06
N GLY A 111 -33.66 22.10 16.39
CA GLY A 111 -33.54 23.56 16.44
C GLY A 111 -32.68 24.14 17.55
N THR A 112 -32.32 23.33 18.56
CA THR A 112 -31.33 23.75 19.59
C THR A 112 -29.93 23.43 19.08
N SER A 113 -29.03 24.39 19.11
CA SER A 113 -27.67 24.21 18.55
C SER A 113 -26.59 24.39 19.61
N ARG A 114 -25.53 23.59 19.50
CA ARG A 114 -24.31 23.75 20.27
C ARG A 114 -23.08 23.56 19.41
N THR A 115 -22.07 24.40 19.58
CA THR A 115 -20.81 24.30 18.84
C THR A 115 -19.71 23.70 19.72
N PHE A 116 -19.03 22.68 19.18
CA PHE A 116 -17.88 22.04 19.77
C PHE A 116 -16.64 22.39 18.95
N LYS A 117 -15.53 22.70 19.62
CA LYS A 117 -14.27 23.09 19.02
C LYS A 117 -13.22 22.00 19.18
N ASP A 118 -12.21 22.01 18.32
CA ASP A 118 -11.06 21.12 18.47
C ASP A 118 -10.44 21.25 19.88
N GLY A 119 -10.25 20.11 20.56
CA GLY A 119 -9.80 20.06 21.96
C GLY A 119 -10.87 20.34 23.01
N GLU A 120 -12.08 20.79 22.64
CA GLU A 120 -13.20 21.08 23.54
C GLU A 120 -14.43 20.24 23.14
N GLY A 121 -14.55 19.04 23.69
CA GLY A 121 -15.66 18.11 23.43
C GLY A 121 -15.52 17.28 22.14
N ILE A 122 -14.70 17.72 21.18
CA ILE A 122 -14.35 16.98 19.98
C ILE A 122 -12.87 17.19 19.64
N THR A 123 -12.26 16.19 19.01
CA THR A 123 -10.88 16.27 18.50
C THR A 123 -10.88 15.87 17.04
N PHE A 124 -10.40 16.77 16.18
CA PHE A 124 -10.20 16.52 14.76
C PHE A 124 -8.81 15.94 14.50
N PRO A 125 -8.59 15.23 13.36
CA PRO A 125 -7.26 14.84 12.96
C PRO A 125 -6.39 16.06 12.67
N LYS A 126 -5.06 15.93 12.81
CA LYS A 126 -4.10 17.01 12.54
C LYS A 126 -4.15 17.51 11.08
N ASN A 127 -4.50 16.64 10.15
CA ASN A 127 -4.75 16.99 8.75
C ASN A 127 -6.26 16.91 8.47
N VAL A 128 -6.89 18.06 8.30
CA VAL A 128 -8.32 18.19 7.91
C VAL A 128 -8.47 18.62 6.44
N GLY A 129 -7.35 18.72 5.71
CA GLY A 129 -7.32 19.23 4.34
C GLY A 129 -7.53 20.74 4.25
N GLY A 130 -8.06 21.20 3.13
CA GLY A 130 -8.34 22.62 2.90
C GLY A 130 -9.48 23.17 3.77
N LYS A 131 -9.39 24.46 4.08
CA LYS A 131 -10.43 25.18 4.83
C LYS A 131 -11.76 25.09 4.08
N ARG A 132 -12.80 24.63 4.77
CA ARG A 132 -14.16 24.54 4.20
C ARG A 132 -15.22 24.40 5.27
N SER A 133 -16.45 24.75 4.89
CA SER A 133 -17.65 24.51 5.69
C SER A 133 -18.65 23.70 4.89
N PHE A 134 -19.32 22.76 5.54
CA PHE A 134 -20.41 21.98 4.94
C PHE A 134 -21.34 21.46 6.03
N THR A 135 -22.57 21.17 5.63
CA THR A 135 -23.62 20.67 6.52
C THR A 135 -24.06 19.28 6.09
N VAL A 136 -24.28 18.40 7.06
CA VAL A 136 -24.84 17.06 6.88
C VAL A 136 -26.10 16.94 7.72
N ASP A 137 -27.23 16.68 7.08
CA ASP A 137 -28.56 16.55 7.68
C ASP A 137 -29.01 15.07 7.83
N GLN A 138 -28.23 14.14 7.29
CA GLN A 138 -28.43 12.72 7.44
C GLN A 138 -27.33 12.14 8.33
N VAL A 139 -27.68 11.82 9.56
CA VAL A 139 -26.74 11.32 10.58
C VAL A 139 -27.18 9.93 11.01
N GLU A 140 -26.34 8.93 10.76
CA GLU A 140 -26.59 7.52 11.09
C GLU A 140 -25.80 7.10 12.33
N PHE A 141 -26.48 6.57 13.32
CA PHE A 141 -25.82 5.86 14.43
C PHE A 141 -25.72 4.39 14.05
N LEU A 142 -24.49 3.90 13.95
CA LEU A 142 -24.16 2.55 13.49
C LEU A 142 -23.54 1.71 14.63
N GLY A 143 -24.13 1.74 15.82
CA GLY A 143 -23.69 0.89 16.92
C GLY A 143 -22.19 0.99 17.18
N TYR A 144 -21.45 -0.08 16.90
CA TYR A 144 -19.99 -0.10 17.02
C TYR A 144 -19.27 0.42 15.75
N GLY A 145 -19.95 0.62 14.65
CA GLY A 145 -19.39 1.01 13.38
C GLY A 145 -18.47 -0.04 12.75
N LEU A 146 -18.78 -1.31 12.96
CA LEU A 146 -17.97 -2.44 12.55
C LEU A 146 -18.66 -3.32 11.49
N ASP A 147 -17.85 -3.83 10.60
CA ASP A 147 -18.11 -5.02 9.81
C ASP A 147 -17.11 -6.10 10.26
N ALA A 148 -17.58 -7.05 11.07
CA ALA A 148 -16.78 -8.09 11.71
C ALA A 148 -17.40 -9.48 11.51
N PRO A 149 -17.28 -10.06 10.30
CA PRO A 149 -17.87 -11.36 9.98
C PRO A 149 -17.43 -12.51 10.90
N ILE A 150 -16.22 -12.40 11.49
CA ILE A 150 -15.70 -13.43 12.44
C ILE A 150 -16.63 -13.70 13.63
N ILE A 151 -17.45 -12.72 14.00
CA ILE A 151 -18.45 -12.81 15.06
C ILE A 151 -19.87 -12.61 14.53
N ASN A 152 -20.05 -12.74 13.20
CA ASN A 152 -21.32 -12.50 12.50
C ASN A 152 -21.93 -11.13 12.82
N HIS A 153 -21.11 -10.08 12.89
CA HIS A 153 -21.52 -8.72 13.24
C HIS A 153 -21.25 -7.78 12.07
N ASN A 154 -22.30 -7.06 11.63
CA ASN A 154 -22.18 -6.04 10.57
C ASN A 154 -23.15 -4.88 10.82
N ASP A 155 -22.63 -3.77 11.32
CA ASP A 155 -23.39 -2.55 11.59
C ASP A 155 -23.79 -1.79 10.30
N TYR A 156 -23.21 -2.14 9.17
CA TYR A 156 -23.52 -1.53 7.86
C TYR A 156 -24.55 -2.34 7.04
N ALA A 157 -24.96 -3.52 7.52
CA ALA A 157 -25.88 -4.39 6.78
C ALA A 157 -27.19 -3.68 6.44
N GLY A 158 -27.53 -3.61 5.15
CA GLY A 158 -28.74 -2.95 4.65
C GLY A 158 -28.74 -1.41 4.78
N ARG A 159 -27.61 -0.77 5.11
CA ARG A 159 -27.49 0.69 5.26
C ARG A 159 -26.64 1.30 4.14
N ASN A 160 -27.17 2.34 3.52
CA ASN A 160 -26.39 3.20 2.63
C ASN A 160 -26.00 4.47 3.40
N VAL A 161 -24.70 4.64 3.67
CA VAL A 161 -24.16 5.80 4.40
C VAL A 161 -23.40 6.77 3.50
N LYS A 162 -23.38 6.52 2.20
CA LYS A 162 -22.78 7.41 1.22
C LYS A 162 -23.39 8.81 1.33
N GLY A 163 -22.50 9.81 1.50
CA GLY A 163 -22.95 11.21 1.62
C GLY A 163 -23.52 11.60 2.99
N LYS A 164 -23.50 10.69 3.99
CA LYS A 164 -24.03 10.91 5.34
C LYS A 164 -22.91 11.07 6.37
N ALA A 165 -23.27 11.45 7.61
CA ALA A 165 -22.36 11.35 8.74
C ALA A 165 -22.61 10.05 9.51
N VAL A 166 -21.53 9.35 9.90
CA VAL A 166 -21.59 8.11 10.67
C VAL A 166 -21.12 8.36 12.09
N ILE A 167 -21.96 7.96 13.05
CA ILE A 167 -21.67 7.99 14.48
C ILE A 167 -21.55 6.57 14.98
N TYR A 168 -20.53 6.27 15.80
CA TYR A 168 -20.36 4.96 16.42
C TYR A 168 -19.81 5.11 17.84
N LEU A 169 -20.03 4.07 18.68
CA LEU A 169 -19.60 4.04 20.09
C LEU A 169 -18.78 2.78 20.38
N GLY A 170 -18.43 2.58 21.64
CA GLY A 170 -17.79 1.38 22.16
C GLY A 170 -16.32 1.21 21.75
N ALA A 171 -15.40 1.62 22.64
CA ALA A 171 -13.96 1.50 22.42
C ALA A 171 -13.48 0.04 22.36
N MET A 172 -14.18 -0.88 23.01
CA MET A 172 -13.82 -2.30 23.10
C MET A 172 -14.47 -3.17 22.00
N GLY A 173 -15.44 -2.63 21.26
CA GLY A 173 -16.25 -3.40 20.31
C GLY A 173 -17.26 -4.34 20.97
N PRO A 174 -18.04 -5.12 20.18
CA PRO A 174 -19.04 -6.05 20.70
C PRO A 174 -18.39 -7.25 21.39
N LYS A 175 -19.20 -7.93 22.24
CA LYS A 175 -18.78 -9.16 22.92
C LYS A 175 -18.37 -10.23 21.90
N GLY A 176 -17.27 -10.92 22.19
CA GLY A 176 -16.76 -12.00 21.34
C GLY A 176 -15.77 -11.52 20.27
N LEU A 177 -15.56 -10.21 20.09
CA LEU A 177 -14.53 -9.71 19.17
C LEU A 177 -13.14 -10.15 19.67
N PRO A 178 -12.40 -10.98 18.89
CA PRO A 178 -11.07 -11.44 19.29
C PRO A 178 -10.11 -10.28 19.54
N GLN A 179 -9.18 -10.46 20.47
CA GLN A 179 -8.19 -9.42 20.80
C GLN A 179 -7.38 -9.00 19.57
N GLN A 180 -7.05 -9.94 18.71
CA GLN A 180 -6.33 -9.70 17.44
C GLN A 180 -7.14 -8.81 16.48
N SER A 181 -8.48 -8.92 16.50
CA SER A 181 -9.37 -8.13 15.64
C SER A 181 -9.56 -6.67 16.13
N ARG A 182 -8.96 -6.29 17.26
CA ARG A 182 -9.04 -4.90 17.77
C ARG A 182 -8.42 -3.85 16.84
N ARG A 183 -7.57 -4.27 15.90
CA ARG A 183 -7.12 -3.38 14.82
C ARG A 183 -8.28 -2.82 14.00
N GLN A 184 -9.35 -3.57 13.80
CA GLN A 184 -10.57 -3.11 13.13
C GLN A 184 -11.22 -1.91 13.85
N LEU A 185 -11.16 -1.87 15.19
CA LEU A 185 -11.68 -0.75 15.96
C LEU A 185 -10.95 0.56 15.65
N GLY A 186 -9.64 0.50 15.40
CA GLY A 186 -8.84 1.66 14.96
C GLY A 186 -9.12 2.08 13.52
N GLY A 187 -9.64 1.17 12.69
CA GLY A 187 -9.95 1.40 11.27
C GLY A 187 -11.37 1.89 10.98
N ARG A 188 -12.27 1.96 11.97
CA ARG A 188 -13.71 2.25 11.78
C ARG A 188 -13.99 3.56 11.03
N ALA A 189 -13.30 4.62 11.41
CA ALA A 189 -13.46 5.93 10.77
C ALA A 189 -13.10 5.86 9.29
N ARG A 190 -11.97 5.22 8.97
CA ARG A 190 -11.52 5.01 7.59
C ARG A 190 -12.46 4.09 6.81
N TYR A 191 -12.96 3.03 7.44
CA TYR A 191 -13.93 2.16 6.82
C TYR A 191 -15.20 2.92 6.43
N ALA A 192 -15.72 3.77 7.32
CA ALA A 192 -16.88 4.61 7.03
C ALA A 192 -16.62 5.59 5.87
N THR A 193 -15.48 6.28 5.86
CA THR A 193 -15.20 7.34 4.87
C THR A 193 -14.67 6.79 3.55
N ASP A 194 -13.69 5.88 3.56
CA ASP A 194 -13.02 5.41 2.34
C ASP A 194 -13.80 4.29 1.65
N GLN A 195 -14.37 3.35 2.42
CA GLN A 195 -15.09 2.20 1.88
C GLN A 195 -16.57 2.48 1.69
N GLN A 196 -17.21 3.09 2.67
CA GLN A 196 -18.67 3.35 2.67
C GLN A 196 -19.00 4.76 2.15
N GLN A 197 -18.00 5.59 1.81
CA GLN A 197 -18.13 6.93 1.24
C GLN A 197 -18.95 7.90 2.12
N ALA A 198 -18.90 7.74 3.43
CA ALA A 198 -19.48 8.71 4.36
C ALA A 198 -18.76 10.07 4.26
N LEU A 199 -19.50 11.18 4.41
CA LEU A 199 -18.92 12.53 4.41
C LEU A 199 -18.15 12.86 5.68
N ALA A 200 -18.51 12.21 6.79
CA ALA A 200 -17.86 12.38 8.08
C ALA A 200 -18.04 11.13 8.95
N SER A 201 -17.12 10.93 9.88
CA SER A 201 -17.27 9.92 10.93
C SER A 201 -16.89 10.50 12.29
N ILE A 202 -17.66 10.18 13.32
CA ILE A 202 -17.41 10.61 14.71
C ILE A 202 -17.52 9.39 15.61
N GLY A 203 -16.45 9.10 16.32
CA GLY A 203 -16.37 7.98 17.28
C GLY A 203 -15.92 8.44 18.67
N PRO A 204 -15.88 7.53 19.65
CA PRO A 204 -15.43 7.85 21.00
C PRO A 204 -13.92 8.10 21.02
N VAL A 205 -13.47 8.88 22.02
CA VAL A 205 -12.05 8.98 22.35
C VAL A 205 -11.54 7.59 22.76
N ILE A 206 -10.51 7.11 22.08
CA ILE A 206 -9.82 5.86 22.44
C ILE A 206 -8.63 6.22 23.32
N ALA A 207 -8.56 5.67 24.52
CA ALA A 207 -7.45 5.90 25.43
C ALA A 207 -6.11 5.48 24.80
N ALA A 208 -5.06 6.25 25.06
CA ALA A 208 -3.72 5.96 24.57
C ALA A 208 -3.29 4.54 24.99
N GLY A 209 -2.93 3.69 24.02
CA GLY A 209 -2.54 2.30 24.23
C GLY A 209 -3.59 1.25 23.83
N GLN A 210 -4.82 1.62 23.47
CA GLN A 210 -5.88 0.68 23.05
C GLN A 210 -6.15 0.67 21.54
N GLY A 211 -5.59 1.58 20.77
CA GLY A 211 -5.76 1.66 19.31
C GLY A 211 -4.52 1.16 18.56
N GLY A 212 -4.57 -0.04 18.02
CA GLY A 212 -3.53 -0.57 17.14
C GLY A 212 -3.56 0.08 15.74
N GLY A 213 -3.21 1.33 15.61
CA GLY A 213 -3.26 2.04 14.33
C GLY A 213 -2.67 3.45 14.42
N GLY A 214 -1.65 3.66 15.27
CA GLY A 214 -0.87 4.88 15.26
C GLY A 214 -0.13 4.98 13.93
N GLN A 215 -0.27 6.12 13.21
CA GLN A 215 0.73 6.50 12.23
C GLN A 215 2.10 6.38 12.91
N ARG A 216 2.91 5.42 12.48
CA ARG A 216 4.31 5.33 12.91
C ARG A 216 4.95 6.65 12.47
N GLN A 217 5.20 7.53 13.43
CA GLN A 217 6.09 8.66 13.19
C GLN A 217 7.44 8.04 12.84
N GLY A 218 7.83 8.13 11.58
CA GLY A 218 9.13 7.68 11.15
C GLY A 218 10.20 8.30 12.03
N ALA A 219 11.14 7.50 12.51
CA ALA A 219 12.34 7.96 13.19
C ALA A 219 13.09 8.91 12.25
N GLY A 220 12.74 10.19 12.30
CA GLY A 220 13.45 11.25 11.60
C GLY A 220 14.70 11.59 12.39
N GLY A 221 15.83 11.70 11.71
CA GLY A 221 17.07 12.22 12.30
C GLY A 221 16.84 13.57 13.03
N ALA A 222 17.79 13.95 13.87
CA ALA A 222 17.73 15.13 14.75
C ALA A 222 17.24 16.40 14.03
N GLY A 223 15.96 16.68 14.11
CA GLY A 223 15.26 17.84 13.53
C GLY A 223 14.03 18.20 14.34
N ILE A 224 13.44 19.36 14.07
CA ILE A 224 12.19 19.81 14.72
C ILE A 224 11.09 18.78 14.41
N PRO A 225 10.47 18.11 15.42
CA PRO A 225 9.43 17.12 15.18
C PRO A 225 8.25 17.76 14.43
N SER A 226 7.79 17.13 13.36
CA SER A 226 6.56 17.51 12.67
C SER A 226 5.36 16.81 13.32
N ASP A 227 4.19 17.47 13.30
CA ASP A 227 2.97 16.86 13.81
C ASP A 227 2.50 15.71 12.94
N PHE A 228 2.70 15.80 11.64
CA PHE A 228 2.41 14.72 10.69
C PHE A 228 3.24 14.82 9.41
N THR A 229 3.30 13.73 8.66
CA THR A 229 3.93 13.66 7.35
C THR A 229 2.88 13.39 6.28
N THR A 230 2.98 14.07 5.14
CA THR A 230 2.05 13.89 4.02
C THR A 230 2.72 14.12 2.68
N VAL A 231 2.19 13.47 1.66
CA VAL A 231 2.48 13.72 0.24
C VAL A 231 1.31 14.41 -0.48
N GLN A 232 0.19 14.55 0.21
CA GLN A 232 -1.02 15.16 -0.34
C GLN A 232 -0.94 16.69 -0.31
N ARG A 233 -1.69 17.33 -1.19
CA ARG A 233 -1.93 18.78 -1.11
C ARG A 233 -2.74 19.09 0.15
N LEU A 234 -2.33 20.14 0.85
CA LEU A 234 -2.97 20.55 2.10
C LEU A 234 -4.34 21.23 1.88
N ASP A 235 -4.68 21.54 0.63
CA ASP A 235 -5.96 22.11 0.22
C ASP A 235 -6.98 21.04 -0.26
N ASN A 236 -6.59 19.75 -0.33
CA ASN A 236 -7.50 18.68 -0.70
C ASN A 236 -8.61 18.51 0.35
N PRO A 237 -9.87 18.25 -0.07
CA PRO A 237 -10.94 17.94 0.87
C PRO A 237 -10.71 16.53 1.47
N ILE A 238 -10.57 16.47 2.80
CA ILE A 238 -10.42 15.21 3.55
C ILE A 238 -11.65 15.04 4.44
N PRO A 239 -12.43 13.94 4.35
CA PRO A 239 -13.55 13.71 5.25
C PRO A 239 -13.11 13.77 6.71
N PRO A 240 -13.78 14.53 7.59
CA PRO A 240 -13.41 14.60 8.99
C PRO A 240 -13.67 13.25 9.68
N MET A 241 -12.63 12.73 10.33
CA MET A 241 -12.65 11.51 11.15
C MET A 241 -12.36 11.94 12.59
N ALA A 242 -13.40 12.44 13.29
CA ALA A 242 -13.24 13.05 14.61
C ALA A 242 -13.50 12.05 15.73
N ASN A 243 -12.91 12.32 16.91
CA ASN A 243 -13.25 11.64 18.16
C ASN A 243 -13.91 12.63 19.11
N ALA A 244 -14.98 12.21 19.79
CA ALA A 244 -15.74 13.08 20.65
C ALA A 244 -15.83 12.56 22.09
N SER A 245 -15.99 13.49 23.02
CA SER A 245 -16.21 13.21 24.45
C SER A 245 -17.67 12.90 24.75
N ASP A 246 -17.93 12.48 25.98
CA ASP A 246 -19.28 12.21 26.48
C ASP A 246 -20.22 13.40 26.29
N ASP A 247 -19.77 14.60 26.60
CA ASP A 247 -20.54 15.86 26.50
C ASP A 247 -21.06 16.14 25.07
N PHE A 248 -20.27 15.80 24.05
CA PHE A 248 -20.71 15.84 22.67
C PHE A 248 -21.84 14.85 22.40
N PHE A 249 -21.66 13.59 22.82
CA PHE A 249 -22.65 12.55 22.58
C PHE A 249 -23.92 12.76 23.42
N GLU A 250 -23.82 13.25 24.65
CA GLU A 250 -24.99 13.62 25.47
C GLU A 250 -25.87 14.64 24.74
N PHE A 251 -25.27 15.67 24.15
CA PHE A 251 -26.00 16.66 23.37
C PHE A 251 -26.55 16.06 22.07
N LEU A 252 -25.74 15.31 21.32
CA LEU A 252 -26.13 14.70 20.05
C LEU A 252 -27.33 13.76 20.21
N PHE A 253 -27.37 12.95 21.26
CA PHE A 253 -28.44 11.99 21.53
C PHE A 253 -29.55 12.55 22.43
N SER A 254 -29.56 13.86 22.72
CA SER A 254 -30.53 14.47 23.67
C SER A 254 -31.99 14.23 23.30
N ASN A 255 -32.29 14.12 21.98
CA ASN A 255 -33.63 13.81 21.49
C ASN A 255 -33.73 12.49 20.71
N ALA A 256 -32.73 11.61 20.86
CA ALA A 256 -32.77 10.28 20.23
C ALA A 256 -33.72 9.32 20.95
N GLU A 257 -34.13 8.28 20.25
CA GLU A 257 -34.98 7.19 20.78
C GLU A 257 -34.34 6.51 21.99
N MET A 258 -33.00 6.32 21.95
CA MET A 258 -32.20 5.83 23.06
C MET A 258 -31.18 6.89 23.50
N LYS A 259 -31.12 7.18 24.79
CA LYS A 259 -30.23 8.22 25.33
C LYS A 259 -28.78 7.74 25.38
N TYR A 260 -27.83 8.71 25.30
CA TYR A 260 -26.40 8.39 25.29
C TYR A 260 -25.96 7.58 26.51
N ALA A 261 -26.46 7.88 27.71
CA ALA A 261 -26.11 7.16 28.93
C ALA A 261 -26.42 5.65 28.82
N GLU A 262 -27.55 5.30 28.22
CA GLU A 262 -27.96 3.90 28.00
C GLU A 262 -27.08 3.22 26.93
N LEU A 263 -26.81 3.93 25.81
CA LEU A 263 -25.92 3.44 24.76
C LEU A 263 -24.50 3.22 25.27
N LYS A 264 -24.01 4.14 26.11
CA LYS A 264 -22.68 4.05 26.73
C LYS A 264 -22.59 2.85 27.69
N ASP A 265 -23.62 2.61 28.52
CA ASP A 265 -23.67 1.46 29.44
C ASP A 265 -23.67 0.13 28.65
N LYS A 266 -24.51 0.01 27.61
CA LYS A 266 -24.51 -1.16 26.72
C LYS A 266 -23.15 -1.37 26.04
N ALA A 267 -22.53 -0.29 25.53
CA ALA A 267 -21.23 -0.34 24.88
C ALA A 267 -20.11 -0.78 25.86
N ALA A 268 -20.16 -0.32 27.13
CA ALA A 268 -19.22 -0.72 28.17
C ALA A 268 -19.35 -2.20 28.53
N LYS A 269 -20.58 -2.73 28.52
CA LYS A 269 -20.88 -4.16 28.69
C LYS A 269 -20.68 -5.00 27.45
N GLN A 270 -20.28 -4.38 26.33
CA GLN A 270 -20.10 -5.01 25.01
C GLN A 270 -21.38 -5.70 24.49
N GLU A 271 -22.55 -5.19 24.90
CA GLU A 271 -23.84 -5.66 24.43
C GLU A 271 -24.15 -5.18 23.02
N SER A 272 -25.12 -5.77 22.36
CA SER A 272 -25.61 -5.32 21.06
C SER A 272 -26.11 -3.87 21.14
N LEU A 273 -25.61 -3.02 20.24
CA LEU A 273 -26.06 -1.65 20.09
C LEU A 273 -27.07 -1.55 18.94
N PRO A 274 -28.09 -0.71 19.08
CA PRO A 274 -29.06 -0.47 18.00
C PRO A 274 -28.43 0.30 16.84
N ILE A 275 -29.07 0.26 15.67
CA ILE A 275 -28.71 1.01 14.48
C ILE A 275 -29.92 1.85 14.08
N PHE A 276 -29.75 3.18 14.01
CA PHE A 276 -30.86 4.09 13.64
C PHE A 276 -30.37 5.42 13.09
N THR A 277 -31.25 6.10 12.37
CA THR A 277 -31.02 7.47 11.91
C THR A 277 -31.35 8.47 13.04
N LEU A 278 -30.46 9.41 13.30
CA LEU A 278 -30.68 10.50 14.26
C LEU A 278 -31.59 11.56 13.62
N LYS A 279 -32.89 11.44 13.83
CA LYS A 279 -33.90 12.37 13.30
C LYS A 279 -33.79 13.74 13.91
N GLY A 280 -33.94 14.79 13.10
CA GLY A 280 -33.86 16.19 13.56
C GLY A 280 -32.46 16.63 13.98
N VAL A 281 -31.44 15.86 13.60
CA VAL A 281 -30.03 16.19 13.87
C VAL A 281 -29.36 16.68 12.58
N THR A 282 -28.65 17.81 12.72
CA THR A 282 -27.82 18.36 11.65
C THR A 282 -26.42 18.65 12.21
N LEU A 283 -25.40 18.31 11.42
CA LEU A 283 -23.99 18.58 11.74
C LEU A 283 -23.42 19.59 10.74
N THR A 284 -23.02 20.75 11.20
CA THR A 284 -22.30 21.75 10.38
C THR A 284 -20.83 21.75 10.78
N PHE A 285 -19.98 21.22 9.90
CA PHE A 285 -18.54 21.23 10.05
C PHE A 285 -17.96 22.53 9.50
N ASN A 286 -17.10 23.17 10.28
CA ASN A 286 -16.22 24.22 9.82
C ASN A 286 -14.79 23.73 10.02
N LEU A 287 -14.17 23.25 8.95
CA LEU A 287 -12.80 22.72 8.97
C LEU A 287 -11.84 23.85 8.69
N ASP A 288 -11.03 24.18 9.69
CA ASP A 288 -10.05 25.25 9.65
C ASP A 288 -8.79 24.82 10.39
N ALA A 289 -7.71 24.59 9.62
CA ALA A 289 -6.40 24.35 10.19
C ALA A 289 -5.35 25.20 9.46
N ASP A 290 -4.41 25.72 10.24
CA ASP A 290 -3.22 26.38 9.73
C ASP A 290 -2.07 25.36 9.69
N TYR A 291 -1.39 25.27 8.55
CA TYR A 291 -0.31 24.33 8.30
C TYR A 291 1.01 25.07 8.13
N GLN A 292 1.97 24.77 9.02
CA GLN A 292 3.35 25.22 8.88
C GLN A 292 4.20 24.07 8.35
N ILE A 293 4.73 24.21 7.14
CA ILE A 293 5.70 23.27 6.59
C ILE A 293 7.02 23.47 7.33
N VAL A 294 7.45 22.46 8.10
CA VAL A 294 8.71 22.48 8.86
C VAL A 294 9.81 21.69 8.17
N ARG A 295 9.44 20.78 7.26
CA ARG A 295 10.37 19.96 6.50
C ARG A 295 9.82 19.66 5.10
N THR A 296 10.70 19.70 4.10
CA THR A 296 10.40 19.21 2.75
C THR A 296 11.50 18.25 2.34
N GLN A 297 11.11 17.06 1.91
CA GLN A 297 12.00 16.05 1.38
C GLN A 297 11.47 15.58 0.02
N TYR A 298 12.34 14.97 -0.76
CA TYR A 298 12.00 14.41 -2.05
C TYR A 298 12.50 12.98 -2.15
N THR A 299 11.64 12.11 -2.64
CA THR A 299 11.99 10.80 -3.14
C THR A 299 11.45 10.66 -4.56
N ARG A 300 11.42 9.48 -5.15
CA ARG A 300 10.96 9.30 -6.53
C ARG A 300 10.31 7.95 -6.72
N ASN A 301 9.22 7.90 -7.48
CA ASN A 301 8.74 6.67 -8.10
C ASN A 301 9.50 6.44 -9.40
N VAL A 302 9.66 5.17 -9.80
CA VAL A 302 10.19 4.81 -11.13
C VAL A 302 9.03 4.31 -11.98
N ILE A 303 8.90 4.84 -13.22
CA ILE A 303 7.75 4.56 -14.08
C ILE A 303 8.19 4.24 -15.50
N GLY A 304 7.80 3.05 -15.96
CA GLY A 304 7.97 2.63 -17.35
C GLY A 304 6.63 2.42 -18.06
N VAL A 305 6.59 2.64 -19.37
CA VAL A 305 5.38 2.51 -20.19
C VAL A 305 5.66 1.69 -21.45
N LEU A 306 4.80 0.72 -21.74
CA LEU A 306 4.68 0.06 -23.04
C LEU A 306 3.37 0.49 -23.69
N GLU A 307 3.46 1.18 -24.83
CA GLU A 307 2.31 1.69 -25.56
C GLU A 307 1.51 0.55 -26.20
N GLY A 308 0.20 0.59 -26.02
CA GLY A 308 -0.75 -0.35 -26.59
C GLY A 308 -0.86 -0.25 -28.12
N SER A 309 -1.48 -1.25 -28.72
CA SER A 309 -1.62 -1.36 -30.18
C SER A 309 -2.93 -0.83 -30.74
N ASP A 310 -3.99 -0.75 -29.92
CA ASP A 310 -5.33 -0.34 -30.40
C ASP A 310 -5.47 1.19 -30.35
N PRO A 311 -5.81 1.85 -31.45
CA PRO A 311 -5.94 3.31 -31.52
C PRO A 311 -6.99 3.91 -30.55
N LYS A 312 -8.01 3.14 -30.16
CA LYS A 312 -9.09 3.58 -29.25
C LYS A 312 -8.77 3.31 -27.79
N LEU A 313 -7.97 2.27 -27.50
CA LEU A 313 -7.72 1.79 -26.14
C LEU A 313 -6.31 2.10 -25.63
N LYS A 314 -5.35 2.46 -26.48
CA LYS A 314 -3.95 2.72 -26.10
C LYS A 314 -3.76 3.86 -25.11
N ASP A 315 -4.74 4.76 -24.99
CA ASP A 315 -4.73 5.85 -24.02
C ASP A 315 -5.35 5.44 -22.68
N THR A 316 -5.65 4.15 -22.48
CA THR A 316 -6.07 3.55 -21.23
C THR A 316 -5.03 2.55 -20.75
N PHE A 317 -4.90 2.37 -19.43
CA PHE A 317 -3.75 1.71 -18.84
C PHE A 317 -4.14 0.58 -17.90
N VAL A 318 -3.40 -0.53 -17.98
CA VAL A 318 -3.27 -1.50 -16.91
C VAL A 318 -1.97 -1.20 -16.20
N THR A 319 -2.02 -0.97 -14.88
CA THR A 319 -0.84 -0.65 -14.08
C THR A 319 -0.38 -1.87 -13.30
N PHE A 320 0.93 -1.99 -13.16
CA PHE A 320 1.60 -3.01 -12.36
C PHE A 320 2.47 -2.29 -11.33
N GLY A 321 2.42 -2.71 -10.08
CA GLY A 321 3.09 -2.04 -8.97
C GLY A 321 3.89 -2.97 -8.08
N ALA A 322 4.94 -2.42 -7.47
CA ALA A 322 5.73 -2.98 -6.39
C ALA A 322 6.42 -1.82 -5.68
N HIS A 323 6.77 -1.94 -4.41
CA HIS A 323 7.65 -0.94 -3.81
C HIS A 323 9.12 -1.39 -3.89
N TYR A 324 10.03 -0.43 -3.79
CA TYR A 324 11.45 -0.74 -3.92
C TYR A 324 12.30 -0.16 -2.76
N ASP A 325 11.67 0.54 -1.80
CA ASP A 325 12.28 0.89 -0.54
C ASP A 325 12.14 -0.23 0.49
N HIS A 326 12.94 -0.17 1.56
CA HIS A 326 12.82 -1.04 2.72
C HIS A 326 13.29 -0.32 3.99
N VAL A 327 13.51 -1.06 5.06
CA VAL A 327 13.82 -0.56 6.41
C VAL A 327 15.14 0.23 6.48
N GLY A 328 16.15 -0.16 5.73
CA GLY A 328 17.41 0.54 5.63
C GLY A 328 18.52 -0.01 6.51
N TYR A 329 19.35 0.89 7.03
CA TYR A 329 20.54 0.63 7.82
C TYR A 329 20.49 1.39 9.14
N ALA A 330 21.04 0.83 10.22
CA ALA A 330 21.16 1.51 11.50
C ALA A 330 22.37 1.00 12.31
N GLU A 331 23.09 1.92 12.98
CA GLU A 331 24.27 1.61 13.80
C GLU A 331 24.00 1.56 15.31
N GLY A 332 22.84 2.04 15.76
CA GLY A 332 22.52 2.15 17.18
C GLY A 332 22.59 0.82 17.93
N GLU A 333 22.58 0.86 19.24
CA GLU A 333 22.59 -0.34 20.09
C GLU A 333 21.34 -1.19 19.89
N VAL A 334 21.45 -2.50 20.10
CA VAL A 334 20.31 -3.40 20.13
C VAL A 334 19.59 -3.24 21.46
N ILE A 335 18.31 -2.90 21.38
CA ILE A 335 17.42 -2.70 22.52
C ILE A 335 16.23 -3.65 22.43
N GLN A 336 15.59 -3.95 23.56
CA GLN A 336 14.36 -4.71 23.58
C GLN A 336 13.19 -3.82 23.17
N GLY A 337 12.61 -4.10 21.99
CA GLY A 337 11.40 -3.46 21.52
C GLY A 337 10.13 -4.25 21.89
N GLN A 338 8.98 -3.71 21.54
CA GLN A 338 7.68 -4.32 21.84
C GLN A 338 7.48 -5.69 21.15
N ASN A 339 8.04 -5.86 19.95
CA ASN A 339 7.91 -7.06 19.11
C ASN A 339 9.23 -7.85 18.98
N GLY A 340 10.13 -7.73 19.96
CA GLY A 340 11.44 -8.38 19.98
C GLY A 340 12.61 -7.40 19.88
N PRO A 341 13.86 -7.91 19.80
CA PRO A 341 15.04 -7.08 19.69
C PRO A 341 14.99 -6.19 18.46
N MET A 342 15.37 -4.94 18.60
CA MET A 342 15.48 -3.96 17.50
C MET A 342 16.71 -3.07 17.71
N ARG A 343 17.20 -2.42 16.67
CA ARG A 343 18.32 -1.50 16.75
C ARG A 343 17.83 -0.06 16.85
N GLN A 344 18.44 0.75 17.72
CA GLN A 344 18.12 2.17 17.81
C GLN A 344 18.33 2.84 16.45
N GLY A 345 17.38 3.66 16.04
CA GLY A 345 17.38 4.33 14.73
C GLY A 345 16.77 3.52 13.60
N SER A 346 16.40 2.26 13.82
CA SER A 346 15.65 1.43 12.86
C SER A 346 14.23 1.15 13.37
N VAL A 347 13.34 0.83 12.45
CA VAL A 347 12.01 0.26 12.72
C VAL A 347 12.01 -1.27 12.55
N GLY A 348 13.09 -1.83 12.01
CA GLY A 348 13.27 -3.27 11.80
C GLY A 348 13.71 -3.98 13.06
N ARG A 349 13.38 -5.28 13.11
CA ARG A 349 13.80 -6.20 14.17
C ARG A 349 15.18 -6.78 13.87
N VAL A 350 15.86 -7.24 14.91
CA VAL A 350 17.15 -7.91 14.81
C VAL A 350 16.96 -9.37 15.19
N LYS A 351 17.45 -10.28 14.35
CA LYS A 351 17.43 -11.73 14.66
C LYS A 351 18.43 -12.04 15.77
N PRO A 352 18.02 -12.75 16.83
CA PRO A 352 18.98 -13.32 17.77
C PRO A 352 20.00 -14.19 17.02
N GLY A 353 21.31 -13.92 17.22
CA GLY A 353 22.41 -14.58 16.50
C GLY A 353 22.89 -13.88 15.21
N ALA A 354 22.19 -12.83 14.75
CA ALA A 354 22.62 -11.96 13.65
C ALA A 354 22.69 -10.49 14.10
N VAL A 355 23.13 -10.25 15.34
CA VAL A 355 23.16 -8.90 15.94
C VAL A 355 24.20 -7.98 15.32
N ASP A 356 25.22 -8.51 14.66
CA ASP A 356 26.26 -7.73 14.00
C ASP A 356 25.83 -7.22 12.62
N ASP A 357 24.83 -7.84 12.03
CA ASP A 357 24.22 -7.38 10.79
C ASP A 357 23.34 -6.15 11.06
N ARG A 358 23.66 -5.05 10.38
CA ARG A 358 23.08 -3.72 10.57
C ARG A 358 22.22 -3.26 9.40
N ILE A 359 22.12 -4.10 8.36
CA ILE A 359 21.43 -3.79 7.12
C ILE A 359 20.18 -4.70 7.03
N TRP A 360 19.06 -4.10 6.74
CA TRP A 360 17.83 -4.81 6.40
C TRP A 360 17.73 -4.86 4.88
N ASN A 361 18.24 -5.95 4.29
CA ASN A 361 18.33 -6.08 2.83
C ASN A 361 16.97 -6.15 2.14
N GLY A 362 15.92 -6.66 2.82
CA GLY A 362 14.57 -6.72 2.28
C GLY A 362 14.49 -7.49 0.97
N ALA A 363 14.96 -8.75 0.98
CA ALA A 363 14.98 -9.56 -0.24
C ALA A 363 13.57 -9.97 -0.66
N ASP A 364 12.71 -10.36 0.31
CA ASP A 364 11.30 -10.61 0.01
C ASP A 364 10.49 -9.32 0.07
N ASP A 365 10.71 -8.48 1.08
CA ASP A 365 10.01 -7.21 1.33
C ASP A 365 10.82 -5.99 0.83
N ASP A 366 10.55 -5.33 -0.28
CA ASP A 366 9.85 -5.86 -1.45
C ASP A 366 10.81 -5.95 -2.65
N GLY A 367 12.00 -6.52 -2.38
CA GLY A 367 12.94 -6.89 -3.45
C GLY A 367 12.30 -7.89 -4.42
N SER A 368 11.57 -8.88 -3.88
CA SER A 368 10.92 -9.95 -4.66
C SER A 368 9.86 -9.41 -5.60
N GLY A 369 8.94 -8.56 -5.14
CA GLY A 369 7.95 -7.90 -6.00
C GLY A 369 8.58 -6.97 -7.01
N SER A 370 9.58 -6.20 -6.59
CA SER A 370 10.32 -5.27 -7.45
C SER A 370 10.99 -5.96 -8.65
N VAL A 371 11.70 -7.08 -8.45
CA VAL A 371 12.33 -7.80 -9.56
C VAL A 371 11.32 -8.63 -10.36
N THR A 372 10.25 -9.12 -9.72
CA THR A 372 9.16 -9.80 -10.44
C THR A 372 8.48 -8.83 -11.41
N LEU A 373 8.31 -7.57 -11.01
CA LEU A 373 7.79 -6.51 -11.88
C LEU A 373 8.72 -6.25 -13.09
N LEU A 374 10.05 -6.27 -12.90
CA LEU A 374 11.01 -6.24 -14.03
C LEU A 374 10.85 -7.44 -14.96
N GLY A 375 10.65 -8.64 -14.39
CA GLY A 375 10.40 -9.86 -15.16
C GLY A 375 9.13 -9.78 -16.00
N VAL A 376 8.05 -9.24 -15.42
CA VAL A 376 6.78 -8.99 -16.12
C VAL A 376 6.98 -7.96 -17.24
N ALA A 377 7.69 -6.86 -16.98
CA ALA A 377 8.00 -5.85 -17.98
C ALA A 377 8.83 -6.42 -19.14
N LYS A 378 9.83 -7.27 -18.85
CA LYS A 378 10.64 -7.99 -19.83
C LYS A 378 9.79 -8.89 -20.73
N ALA A 379 8.90 -9.69 -20.12
CA ALA A 379 8.01 -10.58 -20.85
C ALA A 379 7.09 -9.83 -21.82
N TYR A 380 6.52 -8.71 -21.39
CA TYR A 380 5.72 -7.85 -22.26
C TYR A 380 6.53 -7.15 -23.36
N ALA A 381 7.73 -6.68 -23.07
CA ALA A 381 8.61 -6.06 -24.07
C ALA A 381 9.05 -7.05 -25.16
N ALA A 382 9.12 -8.33 -24.85
CA ALA A 382 9.44 -9.42 -25.78
C ALA A 382 8.23 -9.90 -26.59
N GLY A 383 7.02 -9.70 -26.08
CA GLY A 383 5.77 -10.23 -26.61
C GLY A 383 5.02 -9.29 -27.58
N PRO A 384 3.87 -9.72 -28.08
CA PRO A 384 2.99 -8.86 -28.86
C PRO A 384 2.40 -7.75 -27.98
N LYS A 385 2.28 -6.56 -28.54
CA LYS A 385 1.67 -5.42 -27.85
C LYS A 385 0.19 -5.70 -27.56
N PRO A 386 -0.28 -5.56 -26.32
CA PRO A 386 -1.71 -5.65 -26.02
C PRO A 386 -2.48 -4.44 -26.58
N LYS A 387 -3.82 -4.47 -26.54
CA LYS A 387 -4.65 -3.36 -27.01
C LYS A 387 -4.44 -2.08 -26.19
N ARG A 388 -4.44 -2.19 -24.85
CA ARG A 388 -4.20 -1.08 -23.91
C ARG A 388 -2.72 -0.90 -23.63
N SER A 389 -2.35 0.29 -23.22
CA SER A 389 -1.00 0.56 -22.70
C SER A 389 -0.80 -0.09 -21.33
N LEU A 390 0.45 -0.43 -21.06
CA LEU A 390 0.88 -0.99 -19.77
C LEU A 390 1.79 0.01 -19.07
N MET A 391 1.64 0.15 -17.76
CA MET A 391 2.47 1.02 -16.96
C MET A 391 3.02 0.24 -15.77
N PHE A 392 4.34 0.29 -15.59
CA PHE A 392 5.07 -0.39 -14.53
C PHE A 392 5.57 0.66 -13.55
N LEU A 393 5.21 0.53 -12.27
CA LEU A 393 5.46 1.53 -11.24
C LEU A 393 6.18 0.91 -10.05
N TRP A 394 7.36 1.42 -9.74
CA TRP A 394 8.07 1.14 -8.50
C TRP A 394 7.87 2.31 -7.56
N TYR A 395 7.21 2.05 -6.43
CA TYR A 395 6.87 3.09 -5.45
C TYR A 395 7.95 3.25 -4.41
N ALA A 396 8.20 4.50 -4.00
CA ALA A 396 9.12 4.82 -2.91
C ALA A 396 8.34 5.19 -1.65
N GLY A 397 8.80 4.72 -0.49
CA GLY A 397 8.23 5.10 0.80
C GLY A 397 6.95 4.36 1.16
N GLU A 398 6.80 3.13 0.71
CA GLU A 398 5.76 2.22 1.19
C GLU A 398 5.88 2.05 2.69
N GLU A 399 7.07 1.73 3.18
CA GLU A 399 7.46 1.51 4.58
C GLU A 399 7.21 2.72 5.49
N ARG A 400 7.00 3.89 4.90
CA ARG A 400 6.66 5.13 5.59
C ARG A 400 5.21 5.57 5.40
N GLY A 401 4.36 4.62 5.00
CA GLY A 401 2.92 4.80 4.86
C GLY A 401 2.47 5.12 3.44
N LEU A 402 2.90 4.32 2.47
CA LEU A 402 2.47 4.36 1.06
C LEU A 402 2.74 5.70 0.37
N LEU A 403 3.89 6.36 0.68
CA LEU A 403 4.12 7.74 0.22
C LEU A 403 4.08 7.85 -1.31
N GLY A 404 4.77 6.95 -2.00
CA GLY A 404 4.89 6.97 -3.47
C GLY A 404 3.59 6.69 -4.18
N SER A 405 2.88 5.63 -3.79
CA SER A 405 1.61 5.28 -4.42
C SER A 405 0.49 6.27 -4.12
N ARG A 406 0.43 6.82 -2.89
CA ARG A 406 -0.49 7.91 -2.55
C ARG A 406 -0.20 9.16 -3.38
N PHE A 407 1.09 9.52 -3.52
CA PHE A 407 1.46 10.64 -4.37
C PHE A 407 1.03 10.37 -5.81
N TYR A 408 1.30 9.18 -6.35
CA TYR A 408 0.90 8.84 -7.71
C TYR A 408 -0.63 8.87 -7.88
N ALA A 409 -1.40 8.35 -6.94
CA ALA A 409 -2.86 8.37 -7.00
C ALA A 409 -3.46 9.79 -6.94
N ASP A 410 -2.75 10.75 -6.37
CA ASP A 410 -3.17 12.17 -6.30
C ASP A 410 -2.57 13.03 -7.42
N TYR A 411 -1.40 12.65 -7.97
CA TYR A 411 -0.64 13.39 -8.99
C TYR A 411 -0.14 12.46 -10.09
N SER A 412 -1.02 11.63 -10.62
CA SER A 412 -0.68 10.65 -11.64
C SER A 412 -0.12 11.30 -12.91
N THR A 413 0.84 10.64 -13.55
CA THR A 413 1.44 11.11 -14.83
C THR A 413 0.50 10.92 -16.02
N VAL A 414 -0.59 10.18 -15.85
CA VAL A 414 -1.71 10.03 -16.79
C VAL A 414 -3.02 10.29 -16.04
N PRO A 415 -4.12 10.69 -16.71
CA PRO A 415 -5.42 10.84 -16.04
C PRO A 415 -5.81 9.55 -15.29
N LEU A 416 -6.12 9.67 -14.00
CA LEU A 416 -6.35 8.52 -13.12
C LEU A 416 -7.54 7.66 -13.57
N ASP A 417 -8.56 8.28 -14.16
CA ASP A 417 -9.76 7.63 -14.73
C ASP A 417 -9.45 6.75 -15.96
N ARG A 418 -8.28 6.93 -16.59
CA ARG A 418 -7.78 6.07 -17.67
C ARG A 418 -7.09 4.80 -17.17
N ILE A 419 -6.84 4.68 -15.89
CA ILE A 419 -6.33 3.45 -15.28
C ILE A 419 -7.50 2.51 -15.04
N VAL A 420 -7.51 1.37 -15.73
CA VAL A 420 -8.62 0.43 -15.69
C VAL A 420 -8.46 -0.66 -14.63
N ALA A 421 -7.22 -1.00 -14.28
CA ALA A 421 -6.90 -1.94 -13.21
C ALA A 421 -5.47 -1.71 -12.71
N ASN A 422 -5.21 -2.09 -11.45
CA ASN A 422 -3.87 -2.16 -10.86
C ASN A 422 -3.58 -3.59 -10.36
N LEU A 423 -2.42 -4.12 -10.72
CA LEU A 423 -1.90 -5.42 -10.31
C LEU A 423 -0.63 -5.18 -9.49
N ASN A 424 -0.70 -5.35 -8.18
CA ASN A 424 0.40 -5.07 -7.27
C ASN A 424 1.06 -6.37 -6.78
N MET A 425 2.36 -6.34 -6.59
CA MET A 425 3.15 -7.43 -6.02
C MET A 425 3.93 -6.90 -4.82
N ASP A 426 3.88 -7.61 -3.72
CA ASP A 426 4.63 -7.28 -2.52
C ASP A 426 4.78 -8.56 -1.70
N MET A 427 6.04 -8.94 -1.42
CA MET A 427 6.41 -10.21 -0.80
C MET A 427 5.89 -11.43 -1.57
N VAL A 428 6.56 -11.78 -2.67
CA VAL A 428 6.18 -12.90 -3.55
C VAL A 428 7.26 -13.99 -3.65
N GLY A 429 8.32 -13.90 -2.85
CA GLY A 429 9.50 -14.77 -2.93
C GLY A 429 9.61 -15.83 -1.84
N ARG A 430 8.78 -15.79 -0.79
CA ARG A 430 8.82 -16.72 0.34
C ARG A 430 7.51 -17.47 0.50
N ASN A 431 7.45 -18.34 1.49
CA ASN A 431 6.23 -19.00 1.93
C ASN A 431 5.70 -18.35 3.20
N ARG A 432 4.38 -18.27 3.34
CA ARG A 432 3.74 -17.84 4.59
C ARG A 432 4.23 -18.70 5.77
N ASP A 433 4.65 -18.06 6.85
CA ASP A 433 5.20 -18.68 8.06
C ASP A 433 6.34 -19.69 7.77
N ASP A 434 7.03 -19.55 6.62
CA ASP A 434 8.07 -20.48 6.12
C ASP A 434 7.61 -21.94 5.96
N LYS A 435 6.32 -22.18 5.76
CA LYS A 435 5.73 -23.51 5.64
C LYS A 435 5.97 -24.10 4.26
N ALA A 436 6.46 -25.36 4.20
CA ALA A 436 6.74 -26.05 2.95
C ALA A 436 5.49 -26.35 2.10
N ASP A 437 4.32 -26.53 2.72
CA ASP A 437 3.05 -26.76 2.02
C ASP A 437 2.51 -25.50 1.31
N GLU A 438 3.13 -24.34 1.54
CA GLU A 438 2.83 -23.07 0.86
C GLU A 438 3.65 -22.83 -0.43
N ASP A 439 4.52 -23.74 -0.85
CA ASP A 439 5.37 -23.61 -2.05
C ASP A 439 4.59 -23.35 -3.34
N ASN A 440 3.33 -23.74 -3.39
CA ASN A 440 2.47 -23.54 -4.54
C ASN A 440 1.38 -22.48 -4.31
N SER A 441 1.36 -21.78 -3.16
CA SER A 441 0.30 -20.86 -2.78
C SER A 441 0.63 -19.40 -3.12
N VAL A 442 -0.39 -18.65 -3.53
CA VAL A 442 -0.38 -17.18 -3.67
C VAL A 442 -1.73 -16.63 -3.21
N TYR A 443 -1.72 -15.45 -2.60
CA TYR A 443 -2.90 -14.78 -2.07
C TYR A 443 -3.26 -13.58 -2.96
N PRO A 444 -4.32 -13.68 -3.83
CA PRO A 444 -4.78 -12.58 -4.67
C PRO A 444 -5.77 -11.69 -3.89
N VAL A 445 -5.24 -10.84 -3.02
CA VAL A 445 -5.99 -10.00 -2.11
C VAL A 445 -6.74 -8.89 -2.87
N GLY A 446 -7.99 -8.65 -2.52
CA GLY A 446 -8.81 -7.57 -3.05
C GLY A 446 -9.38 -7.80 -4.45
N SER A 447 -9.10 -8.95 -5.07
CA SER A 447 -9.47 -9.24 -6.46
C SER A 447 -10.96 -9.10 -6.78
N ASP A 448 -11.84 -9.42 -5.82
CA ASP A 448 -13.29 -9.43 -5.96
C ASP A 448 -14.00 -8.20 -5.35
N ARG A 449 -13.27 -7.32 -4.65
CA ARG A 449 -13.92 -6.25 -3.86
C ARG A 449 -14.56 -5.17 -4.72
N ILE A 450 -13.91 -4.80 -5.83
CA ILE A 450 -14.36 -3.73 -6.73
C ILE A 450 -14.90 -4.30 -8.04
N SER A 451 -14.33 -5.42 -8.52
CA SER A 451 -14.68 -6.01 -9.82
C SER A 451 -14.72 -7.53 -9.77
N THR A 452 -15.93 -8.09 -9.90
CA THR A 452 -16.10 -9.53 -10.08
C THR A 452 -15.42 -10.04 -11.35
N GLU A 453 -15.48 -9.24 -12.43
CA GLU A 453 -14.86 -9.59 -13.70
C GLU A 453 -13.33 -9.72 -13.58
N LEU A 454 -12.65 -8.78 -12.89
CA LEU A 454 -11.20 -8.87 -12.66
C LEU A 454 -10.82 -10.10 -11.84
N HIS A 455 -11.63 -10.44 -10.82
CA HIS A 455 -11.45 -11.67 -10.06
C HIS A 455 -11.53 -12.90 -10.98
N ASN A 456 -12.58 -13.02 -11.78
CA ASN A 456 -12.78 -14.15 -12.69
C ASN A 456 -11.66 -14.26 -13.73
N ILE A 457 -11.17 -13.11 -14.24
CA ILE A 457 -10.01 -13.06 -15.15
C ILE A 457 -8.76 -13.61 -14.46
N THR A 458 -8.54 -13.30 -13.17
CA THR A 458 -7.39 -13.80 -12.39
C THR A 458 -7.47 -15.32 -12.22
N ILE A 459 -8.66 -15.86 -11.95
CA ILE A 459 -8.89 -17.32 -11.88
C ILE A 459 -8.56 -17.97 -13.22
N ASP A 460 -9.07 -17.44 -14.34
CA ASP A 460 -8.83 -17.96 -15.68
C ASP A 460 -7.37 -17.86 -16.12
N ALA A 461 -6.68 -16.78 -15.71
CA ALA A 461 -5.27 -16.61 -15.95
C ALA A 461 -4.46 -17.69 -15.26
N ASN A 462 -4.77 -17.97 -13.99
CA ASN A 462 -4.12 -19.04 -13.23
C ASN A 462 -4.37 -20.44 -13.83
N ALA A 463 -5.62 -20.72 -14.18
CA ALA A 463 -5.98 -22.02 -14.77
C ALA A 463 -5.28 -22.30 -16.11
N ALA A 464 -4.88 -21.25 -16.83
CA ALA A 464 -4.17 -21.36 -18.10
C ALA A 464 -2.65 -21.56 -17.95
N LEU A 465 -2.09 -21.46 -16.75
CA LEU A 465 -0.67 -21.71 -16.53
C LEU A 465 -0.32 -23.20 -16.69
N PRO A 466 0.85 -23.53 -17.21
CA PRO A 466 1.32 -24.94 -17.28
C PRO A 466 1.35 -25.66 -15.92
N LYS A 467 1.61 -24.88 -14.86
CA LYS A 467 1.54 -25.32 -13.45
C LYS A 467 0.75 -24.30 -12.67
N PRO A 468 -0.59 -24.43 -12.58
CA PRO A 468 -1.41 -23.48 -11.82
C PRO A 468 -0.99 -23.40 -10.36
N LEU A 469 -1.05 -22.19 -9.79
CA LEU A 469 -0.85 -21.96 -8.39
C LEU A 469 -2.13 -22.28 -7.60
N LYS A 470 -1.99 -22.59 -6.32
CA LYS A 470 -3.11 -22.58 -5.37
C LYS A 470 -3.43 -21.14 -5.04
N LEU A 471 -4.55 -20.64 -5.53
CA LEU A 471 -5.05 -19.33 -5.14
C LEU A 471 -5.73 -19.47 -3.78
N ASP A 472 -5.22 -18.78 -2.77
CA ASP A 472 -5.79 -18.74 -1.43
C ASP A 472 -6.33 -17.34 -1.13
N PHE A 473 -7.58 -17.26 -0.67
CA PHE A 473 -8.27 -16.00 -0.43
C PHE A 473 -8.39 -15.65 1.05
N GLU A 474 -7.72 -16.37 1.95
CA GLU A 474 -7.79 -16.12 3.39
C GLU A 474 -7.46 -14.66 3.74
N MET A 475 -6.41 -14.08 3.11
CA MET A 475 -6.00 -12.69 3.36
C MET A 475 -6.92 -11.65 2.70
N ASN A 476 -7.83 -12.06 1.83
CA ASN A 476 -8.87 -11.19 1.28
C ASN A 476 -10.10 -11.10 2.21
N ASP A 477 -10.23 -12.05 3.13
CA ASP A 477 -11.32 -12.09 4.09
C ASP A 477 -11.31 -10.82 4.97
N PRO A 478 -12.44 -10.13 5.16
CA PRO A 478 -12.53 -8.99 6.09
C PRO A 478 -12.14 -9.34 7.54
N THR A 479 -12.16 -10.62 7.88
CA THR A 479 -11.72 -11.13 9.19
C THR A 479 -10.22 -11.33 9.30
N ASP A 480 -9.46 -11.11 8.22
CA ASP A 480 -8.01 -11.18 8.26
C ASP A 480 -7.45 -10.28 9.37
N LEU A 481 -6.76 -10.89 10.32
CA LEU A 481 -6.24 -10.21 11.51
C LEU A 481 -5.12 -9.23 11.19
N GLU A 482 -4.38 -9.50 10.13
CA GLU A 482 -3.30 -8.63 9.67
C GLU A 482 -3.82 -7.47 8.82
N GLN A 483 -5.08 -7.50 8.37
CA GLN A 483 -5.70 -6.47 7.54
C GLN A 483 -4.86 -6.18 6.28
N ILE A 484 -4.34 -7.22 5.65
CA ILE A 484 -3.39 -7.15 4.53
C ILE A 484 -3.92 -6.29 3.38
N TYR A 485 -5.22 -6.30 3.13
CA TYR A 485 -5.84 -5.45 2.10
C TYR A 485 -5.49 -3.95 2.20
N TYR A 486 -5.13 -3.44 3.37
CA TYR A 486 -4.84 -2.01 3.60
C TYR A 486 -3.34 -1.71 3.67
N ARG A 487 -2.46 -2.70 3.46
CA ARG A 487 -1.06 -2.63 3.88
C ARG A 487 -0.04 -2.53 2.75
N SER A 488 -0.47 -2.41 1.47
CA SER A 488 0.47 -2.19 0.38
C SER A 488 -0.09 -1.19 -0.65
N ASP A 489 0.69 -0.86 -1.65
CA ASP A 489 0.50 0.23 -2.61
C ASP A 489 -0.79 0.15 -3.46
N HIS A 490 -1.32 -1.07 -3.68
CA HIS A 490 -2.62 -1.28 -4.33
C HIS A 490 -3.75 -0.51 -3.65
N TYR A 491 -3.65 -0.30 -2.32
CA TYR A 491 -4.71 0.37 -1.57
C TYR A 491 -4.89 1.83 -2.02
N SER A 492 -3.83 2.50 -2.45
CA SER A 492 -3.92 3.86 -2.99
C SER A 492 -4.83 3.95 -4.23
N TYR A 493 -4.90 2.90 -5.03
CA TYR A 493 -5.80 2.77 -6.18
C TYR A 493 -7.20 2.31 -5.77
N ALA A 494 -7.28 1.31 -4.89
CA ALA A 494 -8.55 0.82 -4.36
C ALA A 494 -9.36 1.93 -3.68
N ALA A 495 -8.71 2.82 -2.92
CA ALA A 495 -9.33 3.99 -2.29
C ALA A 495 -9.88 5.01 -3.31
N LYS A 496 -9.44 4.96 -4.59
CA LYS A 496 -9.99 5.74 -5.71
C LYS A 496 -11.02 4.95 -6.53
N GLY A 497 -11.41 3.76 -6.08
CA GLY A 497 -12.37 2.89 -6.75
C GLY A 497 -11.84 2.21 -8.02
N ILE A 498 -10.52 2.11 -8.19
CA ILE A 498 -9.90 1.38 -9.30
C ILE A 498 -9.82 -0.10 -8.92
N PRO A 499 -10.27 -1.03 -9.78
CA PRO A 499 -10.13 -2.47 -9.55
C PRO A 499 -8.67 -2.86 -9.33
N ILE A 500 -8.41 -3.67 -8.32
CA ILE A 500 -7.05 -4.11 -7.97
C ILE A 500 -6.97 -5.63 -7.78
N VAL A 501 -5.78 -6.18 -7.97
CA VAL A 501 -5.36 -7.46 -7.38
C VAL A 501 -4.01 -7.25 -6.74
N PHE A 502 -3.91 -7.58 -5.47
CA PHE A 502 -2.65 -7.59 -4.75
C PHE A 502 -2.17 -9.03 -4.58
N PHE A 503 -1.08 -9.38 -5.23
CA PHE A 503 -0.45 -10.69 -5.15
C PHE A 503 0.62 -10.68 -4.06
N THR A 504 0.48 -11.55 -3.09
CA THR A 504 1.45 -11.74 -2.01
C THR A 504 1.55 -13.22 -1.63
N THR A 505 2.60 -13.61 -0.96
CA THR A 505 2.74 -14.94 -0.37
C THR A 505 2.62 -14.93 1.15
N GLY A 506 2.24 -13.77 1.71
CA GLY A 506 2.01 -13.59 3.13
C GLY A 506 3.28 -13.29 3.93
N LEU A 507 3.13 -13.15 5.23
CA LEU A 507 4.21 -12.83 6.15
C LEU A 507 5.00 -14.09 6.56
N HIS A 508 6.28 -13.92 6.83
CA HIS A 508 7.20 -14.95 7.32
C HIS A 508 8.03 -14.47 8.50
N GLY A 509 8.83 -15.35 9.09
CA GLY A 509 9.59 -15.04 10.32
C GLY A 509 10.61 -13.91 10.19
N ASP A 510 11.10 -13.65 8.97
CA ASP A 510 12.07 -12.59 8.70
C ASP A 510 11.44 -11.27 8.20
N TYR A 511 10.11 -11.14 8.16
CA TYR A 511 9.44 -9.88 7.79
C TYR A 511 9.91 -8.73 8.67
N HIS A 512 10.48 -7.67 8.09
CA HIS A 512 11.14 -6.56 8.78
C HIS A 512 12.25 -6.99 9.74
N VAL A 513 12.98 -8.06 9.42
CA VAL A 513 14.14 -8.55 10.18
C VAL A 513 15.39 -8.47 9.30
N ASN A 514 16.54 -8.18 9.91
CA ASN A 514 17.83 -8.06 9.21
C ASN A 514 18.32 -9.35 8.52
N THR A 515 17.56 -10.42 8.58
CA THR A 515 17.85 -11.71 7.93
C THR A 515 16.92 -12.01 6.75
N ASP A 516 16.18 -11.03 6.23
CA ASP A 516 15.46 -11.17 4.97
C ASP A 516 16.43 -10.99 3.79
N SER A 517 16.98 -12.10 3.29
CA SER A 517 18.13 -12.15 2.41
C SER A 517 17.91 -13.04 1.16
N PRO A 518 18.64 -12.78 0.04
CA PRO A 518 18.39 -13.39 -1.27
C PRO A 518 18.48 -14.91 -1.31
N GLU A 519 19.30 -15.55 -0.47
CA GLU A 519 19.48 -17.00 -0.42
C GLU A 519 18.24 -17.76 0.08
N LYS A 520 17.30 -17.07 0.72
CA LYS A 520 16.05 -17.63 1.24
C LYS A 520 14.90 -17.60 0.23
N ILE A 521 15.11 -16.98 -0.92
CA ILE A 521 14.05 -16.72 -1.90
C ILE A 521 13.81 -17.92 -2.81
N ASN A 522 12.54 -18.28 -2.98
CA ASN A 522 12.08 -19.29 -3.93
C ASN A 522 11.83 -18.66 -5.32
N TYR A 523 12.88 -18.53 -6.10
CA TYR A 523 12.84 -17.88 -7.42
C TYR A 523 11.90 -18.57 -8.43
N GLU A 524 11.74 -19.88 -8.32
CA GLU A 524 10.81 -20.64 -9.19
C GLU A 524 9.35 -20.30 -8.87
N LYS A 525 9.02 -20.13 -7.59
CA LYS A 525 7.70 -19.68 -7.15
C LYS A 525 7.45 -18.24 -7.62
N MET A 526 8.43 -17.34 -7.44
CA MET A 526 8.35 -15.95 -7.93
C MET A 526 8.08 -15.90 -9.44
N ALA A 527 8.82 -16.67 -10.23
CA ALA A 527 8.64 -16.71 -11.68
C ALA A 527 7.23 -17.16 -12.08
N ARG A 528 6.65 -18.14 -11.38
CA ARG A 528 5.27 -18.59 -11.62
C ARG A 528 4.23 -17.52 -11.22
N ILE A 529 4.45 -16.83 -10.10
CA ILE A 529 3.59 -15.70 -9.68
C ILE A 529 3.70 -14.57 -10.71
N GLY A 530 4.91 -14.22 -11.13
CA GLY A 530 5.12 -13.24 -12.21
C GLY A 530 4.42 -13.63 -13.50
N GLN A 531 4.38 -14.92 -13.85
CA GLN A 531 3.64 -15.40 -15.01
C GLN A 531 2.11 -15.27 -14.83
N LEU A 532 1.58 -15.50 -13.62
CA LEU A 532 0.19 -15.25 -13.29
C LEU A 532 -0.17 -13.77 -13.45
N VAL A 533 0.66 -12.87 -12.93
CA VAL A 533 0.49 -11.41 -13.06
C VAL A 533 0.52 -10.99 -14.53
N TYR A 534 1.48 -11.51 -15.32
CA TYR A 534 1.56 -11.28 -16.75
C TYR A 534 0.26 -11.72 -17.47
N GLU A 535 -0.21 -12.96 -17.23
CA GLU A 535 -1.40 -13.48 -17.89
C GLU A 535 -2.68 -12.74 -17.48
N THR A 536 -2.81 -12.37 -16.20
CA THR A 536 -3.93 -11.56 -15.71
C THR A 536 -3.95 -10.21 -16.42
N GLY A 537 -2.82 -9.51 -16.40
CA GLY A 537 -2.69 -8.20 -17.05
C GLY A 537 -2.89 -8.26 -18.56
N ARG A 538 -2.39 -9.31 -19.24
CA ARG A 538 -2.58 -9.52 -20.68
C ARG A 538 -4.06 -9.67 -21.04
N ARG A 539 -4.82 -10.42 -20.26
CA ARG A 539 -6.27 -10.59 -20.45
C ARG A 539 -6.99 -9.27 -20.25
N VAL A 540 -6.73 -8.55 -19.17
CA VAL A 540 -7.32 -7.23 -18.89
C VAL A 540 -6.96 -6.21 -19.99
N ALA A 541 -5.69 -6.17 -20.41
CA ALA A 541 -5.24 -5.21 -21.43
C ALA A 541 -5.81 -5.46 -22.82
N ASN A 542 -6.34 -6.67 -23.10
CA ASN A 542 -6.96 -7.04 -24.37
C ASN A 542 -8.49 -7.04 -24.35
N LEU A 543 -9.14 -6.72 -23.22
CA LEU A 543 -10.59 -6.50 -23.19
C LEU A 543 -11.00 -5.31 -24.07
N ASP A 544 -12.18 -5.36 -24.65
CA ASP A 544 -12.74 -4.24 -25.43
C ASP A 544 -13.32 -3.13 -24.53
N HIS A 545 -13.51 -3.41 -23.26
CA HIS A 545 -14.03 -2.53 -22.21
C HIS A 545 -13.11 -2.53 -20.98
N ALA A 546 -13.29 -1.60 -20.05
CA ALA A 546 -12.65 -1.64 -18.74
C ALA A 546 -13.36 -2.68 -17.83
N PRO A 547 -12.65 -3.39 -16.94
CA PRO A 547 -13.29 -4.30 -16.00
C PRO A 547 -14.43 -3.60 -15.26
N LYS A 548 -15.60 -4.25 -15.20
CA LYS A 548 -16.80 -3.71 -14.60
C LYS A 548 -16.59 -3.50 -13.10
N ARG A 549 -16.88 -2.27 -12.63
CA ARG A 549 -16.84 -1.92 -11.20
C ARG A 549 -18.20 -2.18 -10.57
N ASP A 550 -18.46 -3.40 -10.13
CA ASP A 550 -19.71 -3.79 -9.51
C ASP A 550 -19.74 -3.58 -7.99
N ASN A 551 -18.57 -3.34 -7.36
CA ASN A 551 -18.41 -2.96 -5.96
C ASN A 551 -19.20 -3.86 -4.97
N LYS A 552 -19.25 -5.17 -5.24
CA LYS A 552 -19.98 -6.13 -4.41
C LYS A 552 -19.29 -6.44 -3.08
N GLY A 553 -18.10 -5.89 -2.87
CA GLY A 553 -17.29 -6.13 -1.68
C GLY A 553 -16.63 -7.51 -1.65
N PRO A 554 -15.93 -7.85 -0.55
CA PRO A 554 -15.25 -9.13 -0.43
C PRO A 554 -16.25 -10.28 -0.27
N ARG A 555 -16.18 -11.23 -1.18
CA ARG A 555 -16.98 -12.47 -1.20
C ARG A 555 -16.10 -13.71 -1.12
N MET A 556 -14.79 -13.55 -1.39
CA MET A 556 -13.79 -14.58 -1.28
C MET A 556 -13.10 -14.45 0.08
N GLY A 557 -12.89 -15.56 0.76
CA GLY A 557 -12.22 -15.65 2.05
C GLY A 557 -11.63 -17.04 2.26
N LYS A 558 -11.36 -17.40 3.51
CA LYS A 558 -10.78 -18.69 3.87
C LYS A 558 -11.62 -19.86 3.34
N GLY A 559 -10.95 -20.75 2.59
CA GLY A 559 -11.60 -21.92 1.99
C GLY A 559 -12.43 -21.65 0.73
N SER A 560 -12.50 -20.39 0.29
CA SER A 560 -13.16 -20.03 -0.97
C SER A 560 -12.29 -20.41 -2.17
N THR A 561 -12.92 -20.81 -3.26
CA THR A 561 -12.24 -21.16 -4.52
C THR A 561 -13.10 -20.83 -5.73
N GLY A 562 -12.44 -20.61 -6.87
CA GLY A 562 -13.10 -20.52 -8.16
C GLY A 562 -13.71 -19.16 -8.48
N LYS A 563 -14.53 -19.16 -9.53
CA LYS A 563 -15.16 -17.96 -10.06
C LYS A 563 -16.39 -17.54 -9.25
N LEU A 564 -16.68 -16.26 -9.31
CA LEU A 564 -17.90 -15.66 -8.75
C LEU A 564 -18.93 -15.39 -9.85
N ALA A 565 -20.21 -15.50 -9.50
CA ALA A 565 -21.29 -15.05 -10.38
C ALA A 565 -21.27 -13.51 -10.53
N GLU A 566 -21.40 -13.07 -11.78
CA GLU A 566 -21.49 -11.65 -12.15
C GLU A 566 -22.79 -10.98 -11.69
#